data_fd3216c50fdaee2f07e5c0fb3b9751b5
#
_entry.id   fd3216c50fdaee2f07e5c0fb3b9751b5
#
_cell.length_a   1.000
_cell.length_b   1.000
_cell.length_c   1.000
_cell.angle_alpha   90.00
_cell.angle_beta   90.00
_cell.angle_gamma   90.00
#
_symmetry.space_group_name_H-M   'P 1'
#
loop_
_entity.id
_entity.type
_entity.pdbx_description
1 polymer ?
#
loop_
_entity_poly.entity_id
_entity_poly.type
_entity_poly.pdbx_seq_one_letter_code
_entity_poly.pdbx_strand_id
1 'polypeptide(L)'
;MITENKSIPKYIQIEEYIINAINESVYQKGMVIPSEDKLAKMFSASRMTARKAIDELVTRGYLHRIKGRGTIVNQYNVEKTMNVSKGWKETMEASGYHTRTEVLEFCKVPANEIIAKNLNISQNTEVALLRRIRYADEIPMIIENAYLNLIIFPDIFNISFNDESLYYVMEHNYNIRINHVYQKIYTEKINGDTSKILFGINNSVAMVMENTSYDMYTRPIEYTKCYINGYNYNLRFVINKS
;
A
#
# COMPACT_ATOMS: atom_id res chain seq x y z
N MET A 1 20.18 -21.44 -18.87
CA MET A 1 19.44 -22.61 -19.42
C MET A 1 18.14 -22.74 -18.65
N ILE A 2 16.99 -22.76 -19.34
CA ILE A 2 15.69 -22.97 -18.69
C ILE A 2 15.61 -24.47 -18.40
N THR A 3 15.69 -24.86 -17.14
CA THR A 3 15.54 -26.26 -16.71
C THR A 3 14.06 -26.64 -16.79
N GLU A 4 13.69 -27.52 -17.74
CA GLU A 4 12.34 -28.06 -17.84
C GLU A 4 12.04 -28.99 -16.64
N ASN A 5 11.39 -28.46 -15.63
CA ASN A 5 10.82 -29.28 -14.57
C ASN A 5 9.40 -29.69 -14.95
N LYS A 6 9.21 -30.92 -15.44
CA LYS A 6 7.91 -31.45 -15.92
C LYS A 6 6.80 -31.50 -14.85
N SER A 7 7.13 -31.33 -13.57
CA SER A 7 6.16 -31.36 -12.47
C SER A 7 5.53 -29.98 -12.16
N ILE A 8 6.15 -28.88 -12.62
CA ILE A 8 5.66 -27.53 -12.37
C ILE A 8 4.85 -27.01 -13.56
N PRO A 9 3.63 -26.47 -13.36
CA PRO A 9 2.84 -25.88 -14.43
C PRO A 9 3.62 -24.82 -15.21
N LYS A 10 3.51 -24.78 -16.54
CA LYS A 10 4.25 -23.86 -17.40
C LYS A 10 4.05 -22.38 -17.05
N TYR A 11 2.85 -21.98 -16.60
CA TYR A 11 2.61 -20.59 -16.19
C TYR A 11 3.45 -20.22 -14.95
N ILE A 12 3.60 -21.13 -13.98
CA ILE A 12 4.47 -20.92 -12.80
C ILE A 12 5.93 -20.79 -13.21
N GLN A 13 6.41 -21.63 -14.13
CA GLN A 13 7.79 -21.52 -14.65
C GLN A 13 8.05 -20.16 -15.31
N ILE A 14 7.07 -19.62 -16.04
CA ILE A 14 7.15 -18.27 -16.64
C ILE A 14 7.17 -17.18 -15.57
N GLU A 15 6.34 -17.31 -14.53
CA GLU A 15 6.34 -16.37 -13.39
C GLU A 15 7.70 -16.35 -12.69
N GLU A 16 8.23 -17.52 -12.32
CA GLU A 16 9.54 -17.66 -11.67
C GLU A 16 10.67 -17.07 -12.52
N TYR A 17 10.66 -17.34 -13.83
CA TYR A 17 11.64 -16.76 -14.75
C TYR A 17 11.62 -15.23 -14.74
N ILE A 18 10.43 -14.63 -14.81
CA ILE A 18 10.30 -13.17 -14.84
C ILE A 18 10.70 -12.59 -13.47
N ILE A 19 10.28 -13.19 -12.36
CA ILE A 19 10.63 -12.74 -11.00
C ILE A 19 12.17 -12.82 -10.80
N ASN A 20 12.79 -13.92 -11.18
CA ASN A 20 14.24 -14.07 -11.07
C ASN A 20 14.99 -13.04 -11.92
N ALA A 21 14.52 -12.80 -13.16
CA ALA A 21 15.11 -11.79 -14.03
C ALA A 21 14.95 -10.36 -13.48
N ILE A 22 13.87 -10.06 -12.75
CA ILE A 22 13.69 -8.80 -12.03
C ILE A 22 14.67 -8.72 -10.84
N ASN A 23 14.74 -9.76 -10.02
CA ASN A 23 15.62 -9.82 -8.84
C ASN A 23 17.10 -9.73 -9.21
N GLU A 24 17.49 -10.32 -10.31
CA GLU A 24 18.85 -10.26 -10.88
C GLU A 24 19.12 -8.98 -11.68
N SER A 25 18.16 -8.02 -11.70
CA SER A 25 18.24 -6.77 -12.45
C SER A 25 18.41 -6.92 -13.97
N VAL A 26 18.09 -8.08 -14.53
CA VAL A 26 18.03 -8.32 -15.99
C VAL A 26 16.87 -7.53 -16.59
N TYR A 27 15.71 -7.53 -15.91
CA TYR A 27 14.60 -6.65 -16.21
C TYR A 27 14.52 -5.56 -15.14
N GLN A 28 14.93 -4.36 -15.50
CA GLN A 28 14.93 -3.19 -14.61
C GLN A 28 13.57 -2.47 -14.63
N LYS A 29 13.31 -1.62 -13.63
CA LYS A 29 12.13 -0.74 -13.55
C LYS A 29 11.90 -0.01 -14.89
N GLY A 30 10.67 -0.03 -15.37
CA GLY A 30 10.28 0.62 -16.62
C GLY A 30 10.66 -0.13 -17.90
N MET A 31 11.42 -1.23 -17.80
CA MET A 31 11.71 -2.08 -18.96
C MET A 31 10.50 -2.89 -19.39
N VAL A 32 10.32 -3.01 -20.70
CA VAL A 32 9.30 -3.87 -21.31
C VAL A 32 9.79 -5.32 -21.25
N ILE A 33 8.99 -6.22 -20.67
CA ILE A 33 9.27 -7.65 -20.71
C ILE A 33 8.94 -8.26 -22.08
N PRO A 34 9.43 -9.48 -22.39
CA PRO A 34 9.03 -10.19 -23.60
C PRO A 34 7.50 -10.33 -23.71
N SER A 35 6.99 -10.20 -24.95
CA SER A 35 5.55 -10.35 -25.22
C SER A 35 5.03 -11.75 -24.88
N GLU A 36 3.70 -11.87 -24.71
CA GLU A 36 3.01 -13.16 -24.49
C GLU A 36 3.44 -14.22 -25.51
N ASP A 37 3.54 -13.84 -26.80
CA ASP A 37 3.96 -14.74 -27.87
C ASP A 37 5.41 -15.17 -27.75
N LYS A 38 6.31 -14.26 -27.34
CA LYS A 38 7.73 -14.55 -27.13
C LYS A 38 7.93 -15.48 -25.93
N LEU A 39 7.25 -15.20 -24.82
CA LEU A 39 7.27 -16.08 -23.63
C LEU A 39 6.68 -17.46 -23.93
N ALA A 40 5.57 -17.53 -24.65
CA ALA A 40 4.97 -18.79 -25.08
C ALA A 40 5.96 -19.66 -25.88
N LYS A 41 6.69 -19.06 -26.83
CA LYS A 41 7.74 -19.74 -27.59
C LYS A 41 8.90 -20.19 -26.69
N MET A 42 9.40 -19.33 -25.81
CA MET A 42 10.53 -19.63 -24.92
C MET A 42 10.26 -20.81 -23.99
N PHE A 43 9.02 -20.98 -23.54
CA PHE A 43 8.64 -22.03 -22.59
C PHE A 43 7.86 -23.19 -23.23
N SER A 44 7.77 -23.25 -24.57
CA SER A 44 6.96 -24.24 -25.28
C SER A 44 5.54 -24.36 -24.69
N ALA A 45 4.90 -23.22 -24.47
CA ALA A 45 3.58 -23.07 -23.88
C ALA A 45 2.59 -22.40 -24.85
N SER A 46 1.30 -22.44 -24.51
CA SER A 46 0.32 -21.67 -25.26
C SER A 46 0.42 -20.16 -24.92
N ARG A 47 -0.03 -19.28 -25.83
CA ARG A 47 -0.15 -17.85 -25.55
C ARG A 47 -1.04 -17.58 -24.34
N MET A 48 -2.13 -18.35 -24.16
CA MET A 48 -3.02 -18.24 -22.99
C MET A 48 -2.29 -18.58 -21.68
N THR A 49 -1.37 -19.54 -21.71
CA THR A 49 -0.54 -19.89 -20.54
C THR A 49 0.42 -18.75 -20.20
N ALA A 50 1.07 -18.13 -21.19
CA ALA A 50 1.94 -16.98 -20.97
C ALA A 50 1.15 -15.77 -20.49
N ARG A 51 -0.05 -15.53 -21.06
CA ARG A 51 -0.95 -14.48 -20.61
C ARG A 51 -1.37 -14.65 -19.15
N LYS A 52 -1.74 -15.88 -18.74
CA LYS A 52 -2.07 -16.19 -17.35
C LYS A 52 -0.92 -15.82 -16.40
N ALA A 53 0.31 -16.21 -16.74
CA ALA A 53 1.48 -15.86 -15.94
C ALA A 53 1.67 -14.33 -15.81
N ILE A 54 1.52 -13.61 -16.92
CA ILE A 54 1.60 -12.14 -16.90
C ILE A 54 0.46 -11.53 -16.07
N ASP A 55 -0.77 -12.01 -16.18
CA ASP A 55 -1.92 -11.54 -15.41
C ASP A 55 -1.70 -11.73 -13.91
N GLU A 56 -1.17 -12.88 -13.49
CA GLU A 56 -0.80 -13.14 -12.09
C GLU A 56 0.29 -12.17 -11.62
N LEU A 57 1.34 -11.94 -12.44
CA LEU A 57 2.39 -10.99 -12.09
C LEU A 57 1.93 -9.54 -12.08
N VAL A 58 0.97 -9.16 -12.92
CA VAL A 58 0.30 -7.85 -12.86
C VAL A 58 -0.52 -7.73 -11.57
N THR A 59 -1.31 -8.75 -11.25
CA THR A 59 -2.11 -8.81 -10.00
C THR A 59 -1.24 -8.72 -8.76
N ARG A 60 -0.06 -9.38 -8.79
CA ARG A 60 0.94 -9.33 -7.73
C ARG A 60 1.81 -8.07 -7.75
N GLY A 61 1.59 -7.16 -8.70
CA GLY A 61 2.27 -5.87 -8.79
C GLY A 61 3.72 -5.90 -9.29
N TYR A 62 4.22 -7.03 -9.79
CA TYR A 62 5.53 -7.10 -10.44
C TYR A 62 5.55 -6.39 -11.79
N LEU A 63 4.39 -6.38 -12.46
CA LEU A 63 4.24 -5.87 -13.82
C LEU A 63 3.01 -4.96 -13.92
N HIS A 64 2.99 -4.04 -14.90
CA HIS A 64 1.79 -3.34 -15.33
C HIS A 64 1.70 -3.30 -16.85
N ARG A 65 0.48 -3.15 -17.38
CA ARG A 65 0.24 -3.05 -18.82
C ARG A 65 0.06 -1.60 -19.23
N ILE A 66 0.80 -1.18 -20.25
CA ILE A 66 0.60 0.12 -20.89
C ILE A 66 0.09 -0.12 -22.30
N LYS A 67 -1.09 0.42 -22.62
CA LYS A 67 -1.69 0.32 -23.96
C LYS A 67 -0.71 0.86 -25.03
N GLY A 68 -0.41 0.04 -26.03
CA GLY A 68 0.51 0.40 -27.12
C GLY A 68 2.00 0.28 -26.79
N ARG A 69 2.39 0.07 -25.52
CA ARG A 69 3.79 -0.02 -25.11
C ARG A 69 4.19 -1.40 -24.62
N GLY A 70 3.23 -2.21 -24.17
CA GLY A 70 3.47 -3.58 -23.70
C GLY A 70 3.33 -3.73 -22.17
N THR A 71 3.88 -4.81 -21.66
CA THR A 71 3.93 -5.10 -20.22
C THR A 71 5.28 -4.69 -19.65
N ILE A 72 5.28 -3.89 -18.61
CA ILE A 72 6.44 -3.19 -18.07
C ILE A 72 6.68 -3.64 -16.63
N VAL A 73 7.95 -3.73 -16.25
CA VAL A 73 8.37 -4.08 -14.88
C VAL A 73 8.06 -2.95 -13.93
N ASN A 74 7.29 -3.30 -12.89
CA ASN A 74 7.12 -2.50 -11.70
C ASN A 74 8.21 -2.88 -10.71
N GLN A 75 9.20 -2.07 -10.51
CA GLN A 75 10.12 -2.30 -9.40
C GLN A 75 9.76 -1.32 -8.27
N TYR A 76 8.78 -1.73 -7.47
CA TYR A 76 8.45 -1.03 -6.24
C TYR A 76 9.17 -1.73 -5.07
N ASN A 77 10.44 -1.41 -4.90
CA ASN A 77 11.09 -1.57 -3.60
C ASN A 77 10.94 -0.24 -2.86
N VAL A 78 9.72 0.05 -2.42
CA VAL A 78 9.49 1.15 -1.50
C VAL A 78 10.03 0.70 -0.15
N GLU A 79 11.28 1.03 0.13
CA GLU A 79 11.84 0.89 1.46
C GLU A 79 11.35 2.05 2.33
N LYS A 80 10.34 1.81 3.16
CA LYS A 80 9.99 2.75 4.22
C LYS A 80 10.90 2.49 5.42
N THR A 81 11.90 3.32 5.61
CA THR A 81 12.55 3.45 6.91
C THR A 81 11.52 4.05 7.87
N MET A 82 11.20 3.34 8.95
CA MET A 82 10.22 3.77 9.95
C MET A 82 10.76 4.97 10.71
N ASN A 83 10.60 6.17 10.13
CA ASN A 83 10.79 7.44 10.80
C ASN A 83 9.42 8.08 11.01
N VAL A 84 9.03 8.28 12.26
CA VAL A 84 7.76 8.92 12.64
C VAL A 84 7.66 10.35 12.10
N SER A 85 8.80 10.98 11.79
CA SER A 85 8.89 12.37 11.37
C SER A 85 8.58 12.65 9.89
N LYS A 86 8.53 11.62 9.02
CA LYS A 86 8.22 11.80 7.60
C LYS A 86 6.91 11.14 7.24
N GLY A 87 6.03 11.92 6.62
CA GLY A 87 4.78 11.42 6.05
C GLY A 87 5.02 10.41 4.92
N TRP A 88 3.98 9.67 4.54
CA TRP A 88 4.05 8.71 3.44
C TRP A 88 4.44 9.39 2.11
N LYS A 89 3.85 10.55 1.80
CA LYS A 89 4.12 11.34 0.58
C LYS A 89 5.60 11.67 0.48
N GLU A 90 6.16 12.30 1.50
CA GLU A 90 7.57 12.69 1.54
C GLU A 90 8.52 11.51 1.37
N THR A 91 8.18 10.36 1.97
CA THR A 91 8.98 9.14 1.86
C THR A 91 8.98 8.60 0.43
N MET A 92 7.81 8.59 -0.24
CA MET A 92 7.67 8.13 -1.61
C MET A 92 8.36 9.05 -2.61
N GLU A 93 8.16 10.36 -2.46
CA GLU A 93 8.79 11.37 -3.34
C GLU A 93 10.32 11.38 -3.19
N ALA A 94 10.84 11.22 -1.97
CA ALA A 94 12.28 11.05 -1.73
C ALA A 94 12.85 9.77 -2.38
N SER A 95 11.99 8.76 -2.61
CA SER A 95 12.33 7.53 -3.34
C SER A 95 12.11 7.63 -4.85
N GLY A 96 11.74 8.83 -5.36
CA GLY A 96 11.58 9.11 -6.79
C GLY A 96 10.21 8.72 -7.37
N TYR A 97 9.18 8.50 -6.55
CA TYR A 97 7.82 8.20 -6.99
C TYR A 97 6.97 9.46 -7.08
N HIS A 98 6.11 9.54 -8.09
CA HIS A 98 5.02 10.51 -8.10
C HIS A 98 3.88 10.00 -7.21
N THR A 99 3.43 10.83 -6.29
CA THR A 99 2.38 10.45 -5.36
C THR A 99 1.06 11.15 -5.69
N ARG A 100 -0.03 10.43 -5.50
CA ARG A 100 -1.39 10.95 -5.56
C ARG A 100 -2.20 10.37 -4.40
N THR A 101 -3.07 11.17 -3.84
CA THR A 101 -4.03 10.74 -2.82
C THR A 101 -5.45 10.94 -3.36
N GLU A 102 -6.32 9.98 -3.13
CA GLU A 102 -7.73 10.03 -3.46
C GLU A 102 -8.56 9.82 -2.20
N VAL A 103 -9.38 10.79 -1.83
CA VAL A 103 -10.30 10.68 -0.70
C VAL A 103 -11.52 9.90 -1.15
N LEU A 104 -11.72 8.73 -0.56
CA LEU A 104 -12.90 7.89 -0.80
C LEU A 104 -14.09 8.30 0.07
N GLU A 105 -13.78 8.67 1.33
CA GLU A 105 -14.80 9.00 2.32
C GLU A 105 -14.22 9.94 3.36
N PHE A 106 -14.98 10.99 3.72
CA PHE A 106 -14.65 11.87 4.82
C PHE A 106 -15.94 12.26 5.53
N CYS A 107 -16.24 11.58 6.63
CA CYS A 107 -17.52 11.70 7.33
C CYS A 107 -17.40 11.43 8.83
N LYS A 108 -18.48 11.67 9.57
CA LYS A 108 -18.63 11.25 10.96
C LYS A 108 -19.11 9.82 11.03
N VAL A 109 -18.49 9.03 11.90
CA VAL A 109 -18.89 7.66 12.20
C VAL A 109 -18.88 7.41 13.71
N PRO A 110 -19.75 6.53 14.24
CA PRO A 110 -19.66 6.11 15.63
C PRO A 110 -18.44 5.22 15.85
N ALA A 111 -17.70 5.44 16.92
CA ALA A 111 -16.57 4.63 17.31
C ALA A 111 -17.05 3.22 17.75
N ASN A 112 -16.63 2.19 17.03
CA ASN A 112 -16.78 0.82 17.50
C ASN A 112 -15.80 0.53 18.65
N GLU A 113 -15.85 -0.68 19.24
CA GLU A 113 -15.03 -1.08 20.37
C GLU A 113 -13.52 -0.89 20.10
N ILE A 114 -13.04 -1.23 18.90
CA ILE A 114 -11.62 -1.12 18.51
C ILE A 114 -11.21 0.36 18.43
N ILE A 115 -11.99 1.19 17.75
CA ILE A 115 -11.72 2.62 17.60
C ILE A 115 -11.77 3.31 18.97
N ALA A 116 -12.81 3.02 19.77
CA ALA A 116 -13.00 3.58 21.09
C ALA A 116 -11.82 3.26 22.02
N LYS A 117 -11.37 2.01 22.03
CA LYS A 117 -10.22 1.56 22.81
C LYS A 117 -8.94 2.30 22.40
N ASN A 118 -8.65 2.39 21.10
CA ASN A 118 -7.40 3.01 20.61
C ASN A 118 -7.38 4.53 20.82
N LEU A 119 -8.54 5.20 20.70
CA LEU A 119 -8.66 6.63 20.94
C LEU A 119 -8.94 7.02 22.40
N ASN A 120 -9.06 6.03 23.29
CA ASN A 120 -9.41 6.22 24.70
C ASN A 120 -10.68 7.07 24.90
N ILE A 121 -11.74 6.73 24.17
CA ILE A 121 -13.07 7.37 24.22
C ILE A 121 -14.15 6.32 24.46
N SER A 122 -15.36 6.76 24.78
CA SER A 122 -16.50 5.86 24.93
C SER A 122 -16.93 5.27 23.58
N GLN A 123 -17.40 4.01 23.62
CA GLN A 123 -18.00 3.39 22.43
C GLN A 123 -19.21 4.24 21.96
N ASN A 124 -19.43 4.27 20.64
CA ASN A 124 -20.42 5.10 19.95
C ASN A 124 -20.17 6.62 20.00
N THR A 125 -19.06 7.10 20.57
CA THR A 125 -18.64 8.49 20.40
C THR A 125 -18.42 8.77 18.91
N GLU A 126 -18.90 9.91 18.41
CA GLU A 126 -18.64 10.35 17.03
C GLU A 126 -17.15 10.67 16.84
N VAL A 127 -16.56 10.12 15.77
CA VAL A 127 -15.20 10.39 15.32
C VAL A 127 -15.22 10.77 13.83
N ALA A 128 -14.22 11.49 13.34
CA ALA A 128 -14.06 11.67 11.93
C ALA A 128 -13.36 10.44 11.33
N LEU A 129 -13.95 9.86 10.28
CA LEU A 129 -13.32 8.89 9.40
C LEU A 129 -12.82 9.61 8.16
N LEU A 130 -11.52 9.50 7.90
CA LEU A 130 -10.89 9.90 6.65
C LEU A 130 -10.35 8.64 5.97
N ARG A 131 -11.04 8.19 4.91
CA ARG A 131 -10.65 7.01 4.12
C ARG A 131 -10.04 7.45 2.80
N ARG A 132 -8.82 7.00 2.53
CA ARG A 132 -8.04 7.42 1.36
C ARG A 132 -7.36 6.26 0.66
N ILE A 133 -7.19 6.40 -0.65
CA ILE A 133 -6.23 5.60 -1.41
C ILE A 133 -4.97 6.43 -1.63
N ARG A 134 -3.82 5.82 -1.42
CA ARG A 134 -2.52 6.41 -1.72
C ARG A 134 -1.87 5.68 -2.88
N TYR A 135 -1.53 6.45 -3.90
CA TYR A 135 -0.94 5.96 -5.14
C TYR A 135 0.52 6.37 -5.24
N ALA A 136 1.36 5.46 -5.74
CA ALA A 136 2.71 5.76 -6.21
C ALA A 136 2.77 5.40 -7.70
N ASP A 137 3.14 6.35 -8.58
CA ASP A 137 3.12 6.20 -10.04
C ASP A 137 1.81 5.59 -10.57
N GLU A 138 0.66 6.09 -10.10
CA GLU A 138 -0.71 5.62 -10.44
C GLU A 138 -1.05 4.19 -9.95
N ILE A 139 -0.22 3.55 -9.15
CA ILE A 139 -0.51 2.25 -8.56
C ILE A 139 -1.04 2.43 -7.15
N PRO A 140 -2.19 1.83 -6.81
CA PRO A 140 -2.72 1.88 -5.47
C PRO A 140 -1.84 1.06 -4.51
N MET A 141 -1.21 1.76 -3.57
CA MET A 141 -0.28 1.16 -2.61
C MET A 141 -0.93 0.86 -1.27
N ILE A 142 -1.77 1.80 -0.82
CA ILE A 142 -2.37 1.77 0.52
C ILE A 142 -3.82 2.25 0.45
N ILE A 143 -4.71 1.55 1.14
CA ILE A 143 -6.00 2.09 1.59
C ILE A 143 -5.87 2.37 3.08
N GLU A 144 -5.99 3.63 3.44
CA GLU A 144 -5.87 4.15 4.79
C GLU A 144 -7.24 4.54 5.34
N ASN A 145 -7.59 4.05 6.53
CA ASN A 145 -8.74 4.52 7.30
C ASN A 145 -8.21 5.20 8.56
N ALA A 146 -8.27 6.52 8.62
CA ALA A 146 -7.85 7.32 9.76
C ALA A 146 -9.08 7.77 10.57
N TYR A 147 -9.05 7.51 11.87
CA TYR A 147 -10.11 7.90 12.81
C TYR A 147 -9.55 8.96 13.74
N LEU A 148 -10.23 10.12 13.80
CA LEU A 148 -9.79 11.29 14.55
C LEU A 148 -10.81 11.64 15.63
N ASN A 149 -10.31 11.97 16.81
CA ASN A 149 -11.17 12.43 17.90
C ASN A 149 -11.67 13.87 17.65
N LEU A 150 -12.99 14.05 17.45
CA LEU A 150 -13.60 15.32 17.13
C LEU A 150 -13.51 16.35 18.27
N ILE A 151 -13.26 15.93 19.51
CA ILE A 151 -12.98 16.87 20.62
C ILE A 151 -11.63 17.55 20.40
N ILE A 152 -10.67 16.84 19.80
CA ILE A 152 -9.33 17.35 19.50
C ILE A 152 -9.33 18.12 18.16
N PHE A 153 -10.14 17.68 17.21
CA PHE A 153 -10.19 18.22 15.84
C PHE A 153 -11.62 18.67 15.47
N PRO A 154 -12.19 19.69 16.15
CA PRO A 154 -13.62 20.05 16.01
C PRO A 154 -14.00 20.50 14.59
N ASP A 155 -13.14 21.23 13.90
CA ASP A 155 -13.40 21.81 12.58
C ASP A 155 -12.73 21.07 11.43
N ILE A 156 -12.36 19.80 11.64
CA ILE A 156 -11.58 19.02 10.68
C ILE A 156 -12.27 18.87 9.32
N PHE A 157 -13.60 18.91 9.28
CA PHE A 157 -14.39 18.80 8.05
C PHE A 157 -14.33 20.03 7.14
N ASN A 158 -13.78 21.16 7.63
CA ASN A 158 -13.54 22.35 6.82
C ASN A 158 -12.25 22.25 5.98
N ILE A 159 -11.50 21.16 6.11
CA ILE A 159 -10.20 20.93 5.46
C ILE A 159 -10.36 19.91 4.34
N SER A 160 -9.75 20.19 3.19
CA SER A 160 -9.66 19.24 2.07
C SER A 160 -8.39 18.41 2.18
N PHE A 161 -8.52 17.07 2.12
CA PHE A 161 -7.40 16.14 2.23
C PHE A 161 -6.97 15.51 0.90
N ASN A 162 -7.37 16.07 -0.23
CA ASN A 162 -6.93 15.59 -1.55
C ASN A 162 -5.41 15.78 -1.73
N ASP A 163 -4.89 16.93 -1.30
CA ASP A 163 -3.48 17.30 -1.44
C ASP A 163 -2.75 17.48 -0.10
N GLU A 164 -3.51 17.67 0.98
CA GLU A 164 -2.96 17.99 2.29
C GLU A 164 -2.58 16.72 3.08
N SER A 165 -1.42 16.78 3.72
CA SER A 165 -1.00 15.76 4.68
C SER A 165 -1.77 15.92 5.99
N LEU A 166 -2.34 14.84 6.51
CA LEU A 166 -3.03 14.86 7.81
C LEU A 166 -2.11 15.34 8.93
N TYR A 167 -0.85 14.92 8.94
CA TYR A 167 0.12 15.32 9.96
C TYR A 167 0.52 16.79 9.83
N TYR A 168 0.61 17.30 8.60
CA TYR A 168 0.79 18.73 8.35
C TYR A 168 -0.37 19.56 8.93
N VAL A 169 -1.60 19.11 8.68
CA VAL A 169 -2.81 19.74 9.23
C VAL A 169 -2.83 19.70 10.76
N MET A 170 -2.50 18.55 11.37
CA MET A 170 -2.42 18.44 12.83
C MET A 170 -1.42 19.44 13.42
N GLU A 171 -0.25 19.59 12.81
CA GLU A 171 0.78 20.50 13.29
C GLU A 171 0.43 21.98 13.05
N HIS A 172 -0.01 22.34 11.84
CA HIS A 172 -0.17 23.75 11.47
C HIS A 172 -1.52 24.35 11.83
N ASN A 173 -2.61 23.56 11.74
CA ASN A 173 -3.95 24.06 12.03
C ASN A 173 -4.34 23.86 13.50
N TYR A 174 -3.84 22.81 14.16
CA TYR A 174 -4.20 22.46 15.53
C TYR A 174 -3.04 22.58 16.53
N ASN A 175 -1.83 22.91 16.07
CA ASN A 175 -0.61 22.95 16.89
C ASN A 175 -0.36 21.66 17.68
N ILE A 176 -0.67 20.52 17.04
CA ILE A 176 -0.53 19.18 17.63
C ILE A 176 0.61 18.46 16.92
N ARG A 177 1.65 18.10 17.68
CA ARG A 177 2.77 17.30 17.21
C ARG A 177 2.66 15.87 17.72
N ILE A 178 2.90 14.92 16.82
CA ILE A 178 3.00 13.51 17.19
C ILE A 178 4.30 13.31 17.94
N ASN A 179 4.20 12.75 19.15
CA ASN A 179 5.34 12.42 20.01
C ASN A 179 5.80 10.98 19.76
N HIS A 180 4.87 10.03 19.77
CA HIS A 180 5.15 8.63 19.49
C HIS A 180 3.95 7.93 18.86
N VAL A 181 4.21 6.78 18.23
CA VAL A 181 3.19 5.95 17.58
C VAL A 181 3.35 4.51 18.04
N TYR A 182 2.29 3.92 18.55
CA TYR A 182 2.20 2.46 18.70
C TYR A 182 1.77 1.87 17.37
N GLN A 183 2.56 0.92 16.86
CA GLN A 183 2.32 0.31 15.57
C GLN A 183 2.24 -1.20 15.71
N LYS A 184 1.23 -1.78 15.07
CA LYS A 184 1.03 -3.23 14.93
C LYS A 184 0.99 -3.58 13.45
N ILE A 185 1.77 -4.59 13.04
CA ILE A 185 1.85 -5.05 11.65
C ILE A 185 1.52 -6.53 11.63
N TYR A 186 0.61 -6.91 10.74
CA TYR A 186 0.18 -8.29 10.54
C TYR A 186 -0.40 -8.49 9.13
N THR A 187 -0.82 -9.70 8.80
CA THR A 187 -1.51 -9.98 7.53
C THR A 187 -2.97 -10.34 7.80
N GLU A 188 -3.86 -9.91 6.89
CA GLU A 188 -5.30 -10.15 6.98
C GLU A 188 -5.84 -10.54 5.61
N LYS A 189 -6.78 -11.49 5.58
CA LYS A 189 -7.57 -11.76 4.38
C LYS A 189 -8.55 -10.64 4.16
N ILE A 190 -8.52 -10.04 2.98
CA ILE A 190 -9.42 -8.95 2.59
C ILE A 190 -10.24 -9.36 1.37
N ASN A 191 -11.42 -8.77 1.24
CA ASN A 191 -12.36 -9.02 0.16
C ASN A 191 -13.00 -7.71 -0.34
N GLY A 192 -13.91 -7.83 -1.32
CA GLY A 192 -14.67 -6.71 -1.85
C GLY A 192 -13.80 -5.60 -2.44
N ASP A 193 -14.21 -4.35 -2.25
CA ASP A 193 -13.60 -3.19 -2.90
C ASP A 193 -12.15 -2.95 -2.46
N THR A 194 -11.82 -3.16 -1.18
CA THR A 194 -10.45 -3.05 -0.70
C THR A 194 -9.50 -3.98 -1.45
N SER A 195 -9.92 -5.25 -1.66
CA SER A 195 -9.14 -6.23 -2.40
C SER A 195 -9.07 -5.88 -3.89
N LYS A 196 -10.20 -5.47 -4.49
CA LYS A 196 -10.24 -5.07 -5.91
C LYS A 196 -9.35 -3.87 -6.20
N ILE A 197 -9.38 -2.85 -5.35
CA ILE A 197 -8.57 -1.64 -5.51
C ILE A 197 -7.09 -1.96 -5.41
N LEU A 198 -6.67 -2.68 -4.35
CA LEU A 198 -5.25 -2.93 -4.10
C LEU A 198 -4.65 -4.02 -4.98
N PHE A 199 -5.44 -5.03 -5.37
CA PHE A 199 -4.93 -6.24 -6.01
C PHE A 199 -5.62 -6.60 -7.33
N GLY A 200 -6.68 -5.89 -7.73
CA GLY A 200 -7.45 -6.20 -8.94
C GLY A 200 -8.32 -7.45 -8.87
N ILE A 201 -8.40 -8.11 -7.70
CA ILE A 201 -9.15 -9.36 -7.47
C ILE A 201 -10.03 -9.26 -6.23
N ASN A 202 -11.06 -10.12 -6.15
CA ASN A 202 -12.06 -10.05 -5.07
C ASN A 202 -11.56 -10.49 -3.69
N ASN A 203 -10.58 -11.40 -3.63
CA ASN A 203 -10.06 -11.94 -2.38
C ASN A 203 -8.54 -11.96 -2.44
N SER A 204 -7.89 -11.38 -1.46
CA SER A 204 -6.43 -11.35 -1.35
C SER A 204 -5.99 -11.34 0.11
N VAL A 205 -4.68 -11.35 0.33
CA VAL A 205 -4.06 -11.14 1.63
C VAL A 205 -3.33 -9.81 1.59
N ALA A 206 -3.71 -8.87 2.44
CA ALA A 206 -3.02 -7.60 2.60
C ALA A 206 -2.08 -7.63 3.81
N MET A 207 -0.99 -6.90 3.75
CA MET A 207 -0.29 -6.46 4.94
C MET A 207 -1.13 -5.36 5.59
N VAL A 208 -1.39 -5.50 6.88
CA VAL A 208 -2.16 -4.51 7.65
C VAL A 208 -1.23 -3.82 8.64
N MET A 209 -1.34 -2.52 8.70
CA MET A 209 -0.64 -1.70 9.67
C MET A 209 -1.67 -0.87 10.45
N GLU A 210 -1.74 -1.12 11.74
CA GLU A 210 -2.53 -0.32 12.68
C GLU A 210 -1.61 0.59 13.45
N ASN A 211 -1.95 1.88 13.52
CA ASN A 211 -1.22 2.86 14.30
C ASN A 211 -2.14 3.57 15.28
N THR A 212 -1.64 3.83 16.47
CA THR A 212 -2.22 4.81 17.39
C THR A 212 -1.19 5.88 17.65
N SER A 213 -1.47 7.10 17.20
CA SER A 213 -0.59 8.26 17.33
C SER A 213 -0.91 9.03 18.60
N TYR A 214 0.12 9.43 19.34
CA TYR A 214 0.01 10.16 20.59
C TYR A 214 0.71 11.50 20.52
N ASP A 215 0.11 12.52 21.13
CA ASP A 215 0.72 13.84 21.28
C ASP A 215 1.75 13.87 22.44
N MET A 216 2.33 15.06 22.67
CA MET A 216 3.30 15.27 23.75
C MET A 216 2.72 15.09 25.16
N TYR A 217 1.38 15.11 25.31
CA TYR A 217 0.67 14.86 26.56
C TYR A 217 0.21 13.41 26.70
N THR A 218 0.70 12.50 25.85
CA THR A 218 0.30 11.08 25.78
C THR A 218 -1.19 10.85 25.52
N ARG A 219 -1.87 11.82 24.89
CA ARG A 219 -3.27 11.66 24.47
C ARG A 219 -3.30 10.96 23.11
N PRO A 220 -4.09 9.91 22.93
CA PRO A 220 -4.30 9.33 21.61
C PRO A 220 -5.10 10.31 20.75
N ILE A 221 -4.51 10.73 19.64
CA ILE A 221 -5.07 11.74 18.73
C ILE A 221 -5.63 11.14 17.46
N GLU A 222 -5.05 10.03 17.02
CA GLU A 222 -5.39 9.34 15.79
C GLU A 222 -5.28 7.83 15.97
N TYR A 223 -6.21 7.08 15.37
CA TYR A 223 -6.08 5.66 15.12
C TYR A 223 -6.21 5.40 13.63
N THR A 224 -5.24 4.71 13.02
CA THR A 224 -5.30 4.33 11.61
C THR A 224 -5.26 2.83 11.42
N LYS A 225 -6.03 2.34 10.43
CA LYS A 225 -5.89 1.00 9.88
C LYS A 225 -5.59 1.11 8.40
N CYS A 226 -4.38 0.70 8.02
CA CYS A 226 -3.89 0.72 6.64
C CYS A 226 -3.87 -0.68 6.07
N TYR A 227 -4.49 -0.87 4.90
CA TYR A 227 -4.34 -2.07 4.08
C TYR A 227 -3.30 -1.78 3.00
N ILE A 228 -2.27 -2.59 2.93
CA ILE A 228 -1.08 -2.33 2.13
C ILE A 228 -0.89 -3.48 1.14
N ASN A 229 -0.62 -3.14 -0.12
CA ASN A 229 -0.18 -4.11 -1.11
C ASN A 229 1.26 -4.52 -0.81
N GLY A 230 1.45 -5.59 -0.02
CA GLY A 230 2.75 -6.07 0.41
C GLY A 230 3.65 -6.59 -0.71
N TYR A 231 3.13 -6.79 -1.93
CA TYR A 231 3.98 -7.12 -3.08
C TYR A 231 4.79 -5.91 -3.58
N ASN A 232 4.28 -4.70 -3.32
CA ASN A 232 4.87 -3.47 -3.82
C ASN A 232 5.46 -2.59 -2.70
N TYR A 233 5.36 -3.03 -1.43
CA TYR A 233 5.71 -2.20 -0.28
C TYR A 233 6.53 -2.99 0.73
N ASN A 234 7.78 -2.58 0.96
CA ASN A 234 8.67 -3.18 1.93
C ASN A 234 8.82 -2.26 3.16
N LEU A 235 8.77 -2.86 4.34
CA LEU A 235 9.07 -2.19 5.59
C LEU A 235 10.51 -2.52 6.00
N ARG A 236 11.33 -1.49 6.22
CA ARG A 236 12.69 -1.63 6.72
C ARG A 236 12.81 -1.04 8.11
N PHE A 237 13.30 -1.83 9.04
CA PHE A 237 13.60 -1.41 10.40
C PHE A 237 15.09 -1.39 10.62
N VAL A 238 15.61 -0.32 11.25
CA VAL A 238 16.97 -0.28 11.78
C VAL A 238 16.85 -0.41 13.30
N ILE A 239 17.33 -1.53 13.82
CA ILE A 239 17.32 -1.78 15.26
C ILE A 239 18.75 -1.59 15.77
N ASN A 240 18.96 -0.56 16.59
CA ASN A 240 20.24 -0.35 17.23
C ASN A 240 20.27 -1.18 18.53
N LYS A 241 21.35 -1.94 18.71
CA LYS A 241 21.60 -2.63 19.98
C LYS A 241 22.15 -1.60 20.96
N SER A 242 21.38 -1.34 22.03
CA SER A 242 21.85 -0.55 23.20
C SER A 242 22.92 -1.31 23.97
#